data_bb860ee67a6727b7467155e4127c7903
#
_entry.id   bb860ee67a6727b7467155e4127c7903
#
_cell.length_a   1.000
_cell.length_b   1.000
_cell.length_c   1.000
_cell.angle_alpha   90.00
_cell.angle_beta   90.00
_cell.angle_gamma   90.00
#
_symmetry.space_group_name_H-M   'P 1'
#
loop_
_entity.id
_entity.type
_entity.pdbx_description
1 polymer ?
#
loop_
_entity_poly.entity_id
_entity_poly.type
_entity_poly.pdbx_seq_one_letter_code
_entity_poly.pdbx_strand_id
1 'polypeptide(L)'
;MVLFKCDGREMPRMNLSADNVRDSIPLFRNGGGGSIPTSAHQLLFVKTNVHRACELNALWHSRFPKIHWSNVVRNKDYICFVAEHDMMAYASAIWSSPIARNFENANTALELRRLAISKDAPKNTASRILGWMRRYLLKHFHHINLLISYQDTECHKGTIYKASGWNIASRSKGHKWTCRTRKRNKDQSISDKIRWQLCLR
;
A
#
# COMPACT_ATOMS: atom_id res chain seq x y z
N MET A 1 -35.15 18.82 -12.14
CA MET A 1 -34.61 17.69 -12.91
C MET A 1 -33.63 18.27 -13.93
N VAL A 2 -32.37 18.37 -13.56
CA VAL A 2 -31.33 18.96 -14.41
C VAL A 2 -30.32 17.81 -14.70
N LEU A 3 -30.35 17.38 -15.95
CA LEU A 3 -29.40 16.35 -16.47
C LEU A 3 -28.08 17.06 -16.78
N PHE A 4 -27.04 16.74 -16.01
CA PHE A 4 -25.67 17.02 -16.39
C PHE A 4 -25.17 15.91 -17.33
N LYS A 5 -25.06 16.20 -18.61
CA LYS A 5 -24.30 15.41 -19.57
C LYS A 5 -22.82 15.68 -19.32
N CYS A 6 -22.08 14.66 -18.88
CA CYS A 6 -20.63 14.68 -18.90
C CYS A 6 -20.16 14.17 -20.26
N ASP A 7 -19.41 15.01 -20.97
CA ASP A 7 -18.76 14.69 -22.26
C ASP A 7 -17.88 13.44 -22.13
N GLY A 8 -18.13 12.49 -23.03
CA GLY A 8 -17.39 11.25 -23.15
C GLY A 8 -15.99 11.45 -23.74
N ARG A 9 -15.05 11.94 -22.95
CA ARG A 9 -13.62 11.82 -23.25
C ARG A 9 -13.07 10.68 -22.44
N GLU A 10 -12.68 9.59 -23.12
CA GLU A 10 -11.82 8.57 -22.54
C GLU A 10 -10.53 9.24 -22.08
N MET A 11 -10.36 9.36 -20.79
CA MET A 11 -9.10 9.79 -20.20
C MET A 11 -8.07 8.70 -20.49
N PRO A 12 -6.88 9.03 -21.02
CA PRO A 12 -5.87 8.03 -21.30
C PRO A 12 -5.51 7.32 -20.01
N ARG A 13 -5.49 5.97 -20.05
CA ARG A 13 -4.93 5.15 -18.99
C ARG A 13 -3.50 5.63 -18.78
N MET A 14 -3.24 6.34 -17.69
CA MET A 14 -1.88 6.65 -17.27
C MET A 14 -1.22 5.35 -16.83
N ASN A 15 -0.79 4.54 -17.80
CA ASN A 15 0.36 3.69 -17.60
C ASN A 15 1.52 4.66 -17.34
N LEU A 16 1.78 4.93 -16.07
CA LEU A 16 3.00 5.61 -15.67
C LEU A 16 4.14 4.68 -16.08
N SER A 17 4.59 4.86 -17.33
CA SER A 17 5.68 4.13 -17.92
C SER A 17 6.90 4.16 -17.01
N ALA A 18 7.68 3.11 -17.15
CA ALA A 18 8.82 2.70 -16.34
C ALA A 18 9.99 3.69 -16.21
N ASP A 19 9.83 4.93 -16.59
CA ASP A 19 10.90 5.91 -16.64
C ASP A 19 11.30 6.33 -15.23
N ASN A 20 12.48 5.88 -14.79
CA ASN A 20 13.15 6.05 -13.50
C ASN A 20 12.83 5.02 -12.39
N VAL A 21 12.58 3.77 -12.74
CA VAL A 21 12.59 2.67 -11.77
C VAL A 21 14.02 2.14 -11.66
N ARG A 22 14.63 2.24 -10.49
CA ARG A 22 15.93 1.59 -10.21
C ARG A 22 15.71 0.10 -10.05
N ASP A 23 15.87 -0.67 -11.13
CA ASP A 23 15.60 -2.11 -11.17
C ASP A 23 16.71 -2.98 -10.57
N SER A 24 17.87 -2.40 -10.24
CA SER A 24 19.10 -3.14 -9.92
C SER A 24 19.53 -3.12 -8.44
N ILE A 25 18.65 -2.70 -7.52
CA ILE A 25 19.03 -2.69 -6.10
C ILE A 25 18.92 -4.10 -5.52
N PRO A 26 19.98 -4.66 -4.90
CA PRO A 26 19.95 -5.98 -4.33
C PRO A 26 18.87 -6.13 -3.26
N LEU A 27 18.19 -7.28 -3.23
CA LEU A 27 17.22 -7.62 -2.19
C LEU A 27 17.89 -7.92 -0.84
N PHE A 28 19.18 -8.30 -0.87
CA PHE A 28 19.95 -8.70 0.29
C PHE A 28 21.27 -7.92 0.36
N ARG A 29 21.77 -7.76 1.57
CA ARG A 29 23.10 -7.22 1.83
C ARG A 29 24.17 -8.21 1.33
N ASN A 30 24.74 -7.97 0.17
CA ASN A 30 25.97 -8.62 -0.22
C ASN A 30 27.09 -7.85 0.49
N GLY A 31 27.72 -8.42 1.51
CA GLY A 31 28.97 -8.04 2.20
C GLY A 31 29.69 -6.70 1.95
N GLY A 32 29.15 -5.82 1.18
CA GLY A 32 29.65 -4.47 0.89
C GLY A 32 29.15 -3.48 1.93
N GLY A 33 30.06 -2.80 2.57
CA GLY A 33 29.95 -1.97 3.77
C GLY A 33 28.99 -0.77 3.78
N GLY A 34 27.74 -0.94 3.32
CA GLY A 34 26.72 0.06 3.48
C GLY A 34 26.35 0.30 4.95
N SER A 35 26.17 1.55 5.36
CA SER A 35 25.78 1.87 6.74
C SER A 35 24.34 1.43 7.02
N ILE A 36 24.08 0.93 8.25
CA ILE A 36 22.70 0.67 8.70
C ILE A 36 22.10 2.02 9.09
N PRO A 37 20.92 2.39 8.54
CA PRO A 37 20.29 3.65 8.92
C PRO A 37 19.83 3.61 10.38
N THR A 38 20.25 4.57 11.16
CA THR A 38 19.87 4.71 12.57
C THR A 38 18.57 5.51 12.74
N SER A 39 18.20 6.28 11.72
CA SER A 39 17.01 7.11 11.69
C SER A 39 16.22 6.96 10.39
N ALA A 40 14.90 7.00 10.48
CA ALA A 40 14.03 7.02 9.31
C ALA A 40 14.24 8.26 8.41
N HIS A 41 14.94 9.31 8.90
CA HIS A 41 15.32 10.48 8.11
C HIS A 41 16.38 10.16 7.06
N GLN A 42 17.18 9.13 7.26
CA GLN A 42 18.20 8.68 6.31
C GLN A 42 17.63 7.87 5.15
N LEU A 43 16.35 7.45 5.26
CA LEU A 43 15.69 6.67 4.21
C LEU A 43 15.23 7.57 3.06
N LEU A 44 15.59 7.18 1.86
CA LEU A 44 15.05 7.71 0.62
C LEU A 44 13.77 6.93 0.25
N PHE A 45 12.69 7.65 -0.04
CA PHE A 45 11.43 7.04 -0.48
C PHE A 45 11.27 7.24 -1.98
N VAL A 46 11.13 6.14 -2.70
CA VAL A 46 11.04 6.16 -4.16
C VAL A 46 9.94 5.24 -4.66
N LYS A 47 9.45 5.54 -5.87
CA LYS A 47 8.58 4.64 -6.62
C LYS A 47 9.38 3.41 -7.05
N THR A 48 8.75 2.23 -7.05
CA THR A 48 9.37 0.99 -7.49
C THR A 48 8.42 0.19 -8.39
N ASN A 49 8.95 -0.80 -9.10
CA ASN A 49 8.13 -1.71 -9.88
C ASN A 49 7.33 -2.67 -8.98
N VAL A 50 6.25 -3.22 -9.52
CA VAL A 50 5.32 -4.09 -8.77
C VAL A 50 5.97 -5.43 -8.39
N HIS A 51 6.84 -5.98 -9.22
CA HIS A 51 7.51 -7.25 -8.95
C HIS A 51 8.38 -7.13 -7.70
N ARG A 52 9.27 -6.13 -7.68
CA ARG A 52 10.13 -5.85 -6.53
C ARG A 52 9.33 -5.58 -5.26
N ALA A 53 8.26 -4.78 -5.36
CA ALA A 53 7.39 -4.52 -4.21
C ALA A 53 6.75 -5.79 -3.66
N CYS A 54 6.29 -6.70 -4.52
CA CYS A 54 5.72 -7.99 -4.13
C CYS A 54 6.75 -8.92 -3.50
N GLU A 55 7.98 -8.96 -4.00
CA GLU A 55 9.09 -9.75 -3.45
C GLU A 55 9.47 -9.28 -2.04
N LEU A 56 9.72 -7.97 -1.87
CA LEU A 56 10.01 -7.39 -0.56
C LEU A 56 8.86 -7.60 0.42
N ASN A 57 7.62 -7.49 -0.05
CA ASN A 57 6.46 -7.76 0.77
C ASN A 57 6.39 -9.23 1.19
N ALA A 58 6.69 -10.16 0.29
CA ALA A 58 6.73 -11.58 0.60
C ALA A 58 7.84 -11.95 1.61
N LEU A 59 8.93 -11.18 1.61
CA LEU A 59 10.06 -11.37 2.53
C LEU A 59 9.73 -10.90 3.95
N TRP A 60 9.04 -9.77 4.11
CA TRP A 60 8.85 -9.11 5.40
C TRP A 60 7.46 -9.23 5.99
N HIS A 61 6.45 -9.56 5.19
CA HIS A 61 5.07 -9.66 5.63
C HIS A 61 4.71 -11.10 5.98
N SER A 62 4.74 -11.44 7.27
CA SER A 62 4.61 -12.81 7.75
C SER A 62 3.17 -13.36 7.78
N ARG A 63 2.15 -12.51 7.86
CA ARG A 63 0.79 -12.94 8.24
C ARG A 63 -0.17 -13.16 7.07
N PHE A 64 -0.01 -12.47 5.96
CA PHE A 64 -0.91 -12.61 4.82
C PHE A 64 -0.27 -13.43 3.69
N PRO A 65 -1.09 -14.16 2.92
CA PRO A 65 -0.55 -14.83 1.75
C PRO A 65 0.16 -13.84 0.82
N LYS A 66 1.21 -14.32 0.18
CA LYS A 66 1.97 -13.55 -0.80
C LYS A 66 1.02 -12.94 -1.83
N ILE A 67 1.16 -11.65 -2.08
CA ILE A 67 0.41 -10.99 -3.14
C ILE A 67 1.14 -11.23 -4.47
N HIS A 68 0.44 -11.79 -5.45
CA HIS A 68 0.99 -11.93 -6.78
C HIS A 68 0.87 -10.61 -7.53
N TRP A 69 1.90 -10.20 -8.26
CA TRP A 69 1.95 -8.93 -8.99
C TRP A 69 0.76 -8.74 -9.94
N SER A 70 0.30 -9.81 -10.63
CA SER A 70 -0.84 -9.74 -11.54
C SER A 70 -2.14 -9.30 -10.85
N ASN A 71 -2.29 -9.55 -9.53
CA ASN A 71 -3.44 -9.09 -8.77
C ASN A 71 -3.36 -7.59 -8.43
N VAL A 72 -2.19 -6.99 -8.60
CA VAL A 72 -1.99 -5.55 -8.41
C VAL A 72 -2.24 -4.81 -9.72
N VAL A 73 -1.61 -5.26 -10.81
CA VAL A 73 -1.69 -4.58 -12.13
C VAL A 73 -3.06 -4.65 -12.79
N ARG A 74 -3.93 -5.59 -12.36
CA ARG A 74 -5.33 -5.66 -12.84
C ARG A 74 -6.21 -4.52 -12.36
N ASN A 75 -5.77 -3.78 -11.34
CA ASN A 75 -6.53 -2.65 -10.81
C ASN A 75 -6.35 -1.43 -11.74
N LYS A 76 -7.38 -0.59 -11.80
CA LYS A 76 -7.37 0.65 -12.60
C LYS A 76 -6.19 1.53 -12.23
N ASP A 77 -6.02 1.76 -10.94
CA ASP A 77 -4.92 2.53 -10.38
C ASP A 77 -4.10 1.65 -9.45
N TYR A 78 -2.78 1.69 -9.59
CA TYR A 78 -1.85 1.08 -8.65
C TYR A 78 -0.52 1.83 -8.64
N ILE A 79 0.16 1.79 -7.52
CA ILE A 79 1.51 2.32 -7.37
C ILE A 79 2.23 1.60 -6.23
N CYS A 80 3.53 1.40 -6.39
CA CYS A 80 4.38 0.77 -5.40
C CYS A 80 5.52 1.69 -5.00
N PHE A 81 5.87 1.63 -3.72
CA PHE A 81 6.96 2.43 -3.15
C PHE A 81 7.90 1.56 -2.35
N VAL A 82 9.14 2.01 -2.24
CA VAL A 82 10.16 1.43 -1.39
C VAL A 82 10.84 2.54 -0.58
N ALA A 83 11.25 2.21 0.63
CA ALA A 83 12.19 3.00 1.43
C ALA A 83 13.54 2.33 1.35
N GLU A 84 14.58 3.08 0.99
CA GLU A 84 15.92 2.55 0.79
C GLU A 84 16.99 3.46 1.41
N HIS A 85 18.12 2.86 1.76
CA HIS A 85 19.33 3.53 2.21
C HIS A 85 20.54 2.72 1.73
N ASP A 86 21.56 3.39 1.18
CA ASP A 86 22.75 2.73 0.64
C ASP A 86 22.42 1.52 -0.23
N MET A 87 21.49 1.69 -1.19
CA MET A 87 21.03 0.67 -2.11
C MET A 87 20.29 -0.54 -1.46
N MET A 88 20.05 -0.51 -0.15
CA MET A 88 19.30 -1.53 0.57
C MET A 88 17.87 -1.08 0.84
N ALA A 89 16.91 -2.00 0.68
CA ALA A 89 15.51 -1.73 0.95
C ALA A 89 15.18 -1.99 2.43
N TYR A 90 14.32 -1.14 3.02
CA TYR A 90 13.90 -1.19 4.43
C TYR A 90 12.38 -1.21 4.61
N ALA A 91 11.63 -0.76 3.62
CA ALA A 91 10.17 -0.84 3.63
C ALA A 91 9.64 -0.97 2.22
N SER A 92 8.48 -1.61 2.06
CA SER A 92 7.76 -1.73 0.79
C SER A 92 6.28 -1.46 1.00
N ALA A 93 5.67 -0.69 0.11
CA ALA A 93 4.25 -0.37 0.13
C ALA A 93 3.61 -0.62 -1.23
N ILE A 94 2.41 -1.22 -1.23
CA ILE A 94 1.63 -1.54 -2.42
C ILE A 94 0.26 -0.87 -2.28
N TRP A 95 -0.04 0.03 -3.20
CA TRP A 95 -1.32 0.69 -3.33
C TRP A 95 -2.06 0.22 -4.57
N SER A 96 -3.37 0.12 -4.51
CA SER A 96 -4.22 -0.07 -5.68
C SER A 96 -5.62 0.50 -5.46
N SER A 97 -6.45 0.51 -6.50
CA SER A 97 -7.88 0.76 -6.34
C SER A 97 -8.46 -0.20 -5.29
N PRO A 98 -9.50 0.22 -4.53
CA PRO A 98 -10.13 -0.61 -3.50
C PRO A 98 -10.62 -1.96 -4.05
N ILE A 99 -10.40 -3.04 -3.27
CA ILE A 99 -10.80 -4.39 -3.68
C ILE A 99 -12.27 -4.66 -3.34
N ALA A 100 -12.82 -3.98 -2.35
CA ALA A 100 -14.19 -4.17 -1.94
C ALA A 100 -15.13 -3.83 -3.11
N ARG A 101 -15.92 -4.82 -3.56
CA ARG A 101 -16.77 -4.71 -4.77
C ARG A 101 -17.72 -3.52 -4.74
N ASN A 102 -18.24 -3.18 -3.57
CA ASN A 102 -19.24 -2.12 -3.38
C ASN A 102 -18.65 -0.93 -2.60
N PHE A 103 -17.37 -0.59 -2.83
CA PHE A 103 -16.80 0.58 -2.20
C PHE A 103 -17.31 1.83 -2.92
N GLU A 104 -18.05 2.66 -2.20
CA GLU A 104 -18.79 3.81 -2.74
C GLU A 104 -17.91 4.79 -3.56
N ASN A 105 -16.69 5.02 -3.11
CA ASN A 105 -15.74 5.94 -3.73
C ASN A 105 -14.60 5.20 -4.48
N ALA A 106 -14.86 4.04 -5.08
CA ALA A 106 -13.82 3.20 -5.68
C ALA A 106 -12.97 3.92 -6.74
N ASN A 107 -13.57 4.86 -7.48
CA ASN A 107 -12.88 5.60 -8.55
C ASN A 107 -12.01 6.75 -8.06
N THR A 108 -12.21 7.21 -6.83
CA THR A 108 -11.49 8.35 -6.24
C THR A 108 -10.73 7.97 -4.97
N ALA A 109 -10.65 6.68 -4.68
CA ALA A 109 -9.94 6.15 -3.53
C ALA A 109 -8.78 5.23 -3.93
N LEU A 110 -7.73 5.24 -3.11
CA LEU A 110 -6.63 4.28 -3.17
C LEU A 110 -6.54 3.51 -1.84
N GLU A 111 -6.38 2.19 -1.96
CA GLU A 111 -6.21 1.29 -0.82
C GLU A 111 -4.74 0.93 -0.63
N LEU A 112 -4.21 1.17 0.56
CA LEU A 112 -2.93 0.61 0.99
C LEU A 112 -3.12 -0.88 1.27
N ARG A 113 -2.82 -1.69 0.26
CA ARG A 113 -3.00 -3.15 0.33
C ARG A 113 -1.99 -3.84 1.19
N ARG A 114 -0.76 -3.35 1.15
CA ARG A 114 0.37 -3.90 1.91
C ARG A 114 1.33 -2.79 2.29
N LEU A 115 1.80 -2.88 3.51
CA LEU A 115 2.95 -2.16 4.01
C LEU A 115 3.80 -3.16 4.78
N ALA A 116 4.98 -3.44 4.29
CA ALA A 116 5.92 -4.34 4.91
C ALA A 116 7.18 -3.57 5.29
N ILE A 117 7.68 -3.82 6.49
CA ILE A 117 8.84 -3.14 7.08
C ILE A 117 9.87 -4.20 7.43
N SER A 118 11.11 -4.00 7.02
CA SER A 118 12.24 -4.83 7.42
C SER A 118 12.47 -4.76 8.94
N LYS A 119 12.99 -5.83 9.52
CA LYS A 119 13.39 -5.85 10.94
C LYS A 119 14.52 -4.84 11.23
N ASP A 120 15.35 -4.58 10.23
CA ASP A 120 16.48 -3.65 10.33
C ASP A 120 16.10 -2.19 10.06
N ALA A 121 14.83 -1.94 9.77
CA ALA A 121 14.36 -0.58 9.54
C ALA A 121 14.36 0.24 10.85
N PRO A 122 14.82 1.50 10.80
CA PRO A 122 14.81 2.35 11.98
C PRO A 122 13.39 2.64 12.47
N LYS A 123 13.26 3.02 13.74
CA LYS A 123 11.98 3.41 14.34
C LYS A 123 11.30 4.50 13.51
N ASN A 124 9.96 4.49 13.51
CA ASN A 124 9.11 5.45 12.81
C ASN A 124 9.16 5.36 11.26
N THR A 125 9.84 4.39 10.67
CA THR A 125 9.85 4.18 9.21
C THR A 125 8.44 4.08 8.64
N ALA A 126 7.55 3.32 9.30
CA ALA A 126 6.18 3.12 8.81
C ALA A 126 5.36 4.42 8.75
N SER A 127 5.36 5.22 9.81
CA SER A 127 4.62 6.50 9.84
C SER A 127 5.24 7.53 8.88
N ARG A 128 6.57 7.53 8.76
CA ARG A 128 7.26 8.44 7.86
C ARG A 128 7.00 8.13 6.38
N ILE A 129 7.03 6.86 5.98
CA ILE A 129 6.70 6.49 4.59
C ILE A 129 5.22 6.78 4.29
N LEU A 130 4.30 6.56 5.24
CA LEU A 130 2.88 6.93 5.08
C LEU A 130 2.71 8.43 4.82
N GLY A 131 3.38 9.27 5.62
CA GLY A 131 3.36 10.73 5.44
C GLY A 131 3.97 11.19 4.12
N TRP A 132 5.05 10.54 3.68
CA TRP A 132 5.67 10.82 2.38
C TRP A 132 4.77 10.39 1.22
N MET A 133 4.20 9.18 1.27
CA MET A 133 3.28 8.67 0.25
C MET A 133 2.04 9.55 0.11
N ARG A 134 1.48 10.06 1.22
CA ARG A 134 0.38 11.03 1.18
C ARG A 134 0.73 12.24 0.30
N ARG A 135 1.89 12.86 0.53
CA ARG A 135 2.32 14.03 -0.26
C ARG A 135 2.56 13.67 -1.72
N TYR A 136 3.15 12.52 -1.98
CA TYR A 136 3.36 12.04 -3.34
C TYR A 136 2.03 11.82 -4.09
N LEU A 137 1.10 11.11 -3.45
CA LEU A 137 -0.21 10.81 -4.05
C LEU A 137 -1.04 12.08 -4.27
N LEU A 138 -1.02 13.01 -3.32
CA LEU A 138 -1.68 14.32 -3.49
C LEU A 138 -1.15 15.08 -4.70
N LYS A 139 0.16 15.00 -4.95
CA LYS A 139 0.82 15.72 -6.07
C LYS A 139 0.58 15.05 -7.43
N HIS A 140 0.51 13.72 -7.49
CA HIS A 140 0.56 12.98 -8.75
C HIS A 140 -0.74 12.25 -9.13
N PHE A 141 -1.68 12.10 -8.18
CA PHE A 141 -2.96 11.40 -8.39
C PHE A 141 -4.13 12.36 -8.14
N HIS A 142 -4.34 13.31 -9.05
CA HIS A 142 -5.31 14.40 -8.86
C HIS A 142 -6.77 13.94 -8.76
N HIS A 143 -7.11 12.77 -9.29
CA HIS A 143 -8.44 12.17 -9.19
C HIS A 143 -8.65 11.43 -7.86
N ILE A 144 -7.59 11.14 -7.11
CA ILE A 144 -7.70 10.48 -5.81
C ILE A 144 -7.86 11.52 -4.70
N ASN A 145 -8.93 11.39 -3.93
CA ASN A 145 -9.24 12.25 -2.79
C ASN A 145 -9.29 11.50 -1.46
N LEU A 146 -9.30 10.17 -1.50
CA LEU A 146 -9.42 9.33 -0.31
C LEU A 146 -8.37 8.21 -0.31
N LEU A 147 -7.65 8.09 0.78
CA LEU A 147 -6.78 6.95 1.06
C LEU A 147 -7.44 6.07 2.11
N ILE A 148 -7.41 4.75 1.90
CA ILE A 148 -7.93 3.77 2.85
C ILE A 148 -6.91 2.68 3.14
N SER A 149 -7.02 2.08 4.33
CA SER A 149 -6.24 0.90 4.71
C SER A 149 -7.00 0.07 5.73
N TYR A 150 -6.74 -1.24 5.74
CA TYR A 150 -7.35 -2.17 6.68
C TYR A 150 -6.29 -2.70 7.64
N GLN A 151 -6.52 -2.44 8.92
CA GLN A 151 -5.73 -2.95 10.03
C GLN A 151 -6.32 -4.27 10.52
N ASP A 152 -5.48 -5.27 10.71
CA ASP A 152 -5.78 -6.47 11.50
C ASP A 152 -5.54 -6.17 12.98
N THR A 153 -6.58 -6.27 13.80
CA THR A 153 -6.51 -5.86 15.21
C THR A 153 -5.73 -6.83 16.09
N GLU A 154 -5.59 -8.09 15.67
CA GLU A 154 -4.78 -9.07 16.39
C GLU A 154 -3.28 -8.82 16.22
N CYS A 155 -2.88 -8.20 15.08
CA CYS A 155 -1.46 -8.01 14.77
C CYS A 155 -0.97 -6.62 15.10
N HIS A 156 -1.82 -5.61 14.97
CA HIS A 156 -1.40 -4.22 14.97
C HIS A 156 -2.28 -3.36 15.86
N LYS A 157 -1.65 -2.42 16.57
CA LYS A 157 -2.34 -1.44 17.44
C LYS A 157 -2.83 -0.19 16.67
N GLY A 158 -2.55 -0.07 15.37
CA GLY A 158 -2.92 1.08 14.54
C GLY A 158 -2.10 2.35 14.80
N THR A 159 -1.02 2.27 15.57
CA THR A 159 -0.18 3.41 15.96
C THR A 159 0.36 4.17 14.76
N ILE A 160 0.73 3.47 13.69
CA ILE A 160 1.28 4.07 12.46
C ILE A 160 0.26 4.98 11.77
N TYR A 161 -1.01 4.58 11.75
CA TYR A 161 -2.10 5.36 11.16
C TYR A 161 -2.39 6.61 11.99
N LYS A 162 -2.51 6.45 13.32
CA LYS A 162 -2.68 7.58 14.24
C LYS A 162 -1.56 8.60 14.08
N ALA A 163 -0.30 8.13 14.10
CA ALA A 163 0.87 8.99 13.96
C ALA A 163 0.97 9.70 12.60
N SER A 164 0.27 9.19 11.58
CA SER A 164 0.23 9.76 10.22
C SER A 164 -1.05 10.56 9.94
N GLY A 165 -1.88 10.82 10.97
CA GLY A 165 -3.08 11.65 10.85
C GLY A 165 -4.27 10.97 10.18
N TRP A 166 -4.32 9.63 10.20
CA TRP A 166 -5.46 8.87 9.70
C TRP A 166 -6.56 8.75 10.74
N ASN A 167 -7.82 8.72 10.29
CA ASN A 167 -9.00 8.54 11.12
C ASN A 167 -9.60 7.14 10.94
N ILE A 168 -10.25 6.64 12.00
CA ILE A 168 -11.01 5.39 11.92
C ILE A 168 -12.32 5.68 11.18
N ALA A 169 -12.56 4.97 10.09
CA ALA A 169 -13.79 5.07 9.32
C ALA A 169 -14.83 4.02 9.74
N SER A 170 -14.40 2.79 10.00
CA SER A 170 -15.31 1.71 10.43
C SER A 170 -14.56 0.60 11.15
N ARG A 171 -15.31 -0.21 11.88
CA ARG A 171 -14.86 -1.46 12.51
C ARG A 171 -15.73 -2.58 11.99
N SER A 172 -15.14 -3.69 11.61
CA SER A 172 -15.85 -4.89 11.17
C SER A 172 -15.38 -6.10 11.96
N LYS A 173 -16.32 -6.91 12.39
CA LYS A 173 -16.02 -8.21 13.01
C LYS A 173 -15.47 -9.16 11.97
N GLY A 174 -14.54 -9.98 12.38
CA GLY A 174 -14.00 -11.04 11.54
C GLY A 174 -15.05 -12.12 11.30
N HIS A 175 -15.15 -12.59 10.07
CA HIS A 175 -16.05 -13.66 9.69
C HIS A 175 -15.34 -14.73 8.88
N LYS A 176 -15.76 -15.98 9.03
CA LYS A 176 -15.35 -17.05 8.12
C LYS A 176 -15.83 -16.74 6.71
N TRP A 177 -14.92 -16.68 5.76
CA TRP A 177 -15.21 -16.35 4.35
C TRP A 177 -15.80 -17.52 3.54
N THR A 178 -16.06 -18.65 4.20
CA THR A 178 -16.74 -19.81 3.61
C THR A 178 -18.24 -19.62 3.72
N CYS A 179 -18.95 -19.68 2.60
CA CYS A 179 -20.40 -19.84 2.59
C CYS A 179 -20.76 -21.25 2.09
N ARG A 180 -22.02 -21.64 2.26
CA ARG A 180 -22.53 -22.98 1.91
C ARG A 180 -22.22 -23.37 0.45
N THR A 181 -22.20 -22.40 -0.46
CA THR A 181 -21.99 -22.61 -1.90
C THR A 181 -20.54 -22.46 -2.35
N ARG A 182 -19.63 -21.91 -1.50
CA ARG A 182 -18.25 -21.63 -1.88
C ARG A 182 -17.29 -21.89 -0.72
N LYS A 183 -16.65 -23.04 -0.74
CA LYS A 183 -15.52 -23.34 0.14
C LYS A 183 -14.26 -22.61 -0.34
N ARG A 184 -13.59 -21.89 0.54
CA ARG A 184 -12.30 -21.23 0.27
C ARG A 184 -11.21 -21.93 1.07
N ASN A 185 -10.22 -22.46 0.36
CA ASN A 185 -9.09 -23.21 0.96
C ASN A 185 -7.94 -22.31 1.41
N LYS A 186 -8.17 -21.02 1.70
CA LYS A 186 -7.05 -20.13 2.05
C LYS A 186 -7.26 -19.57 3.44
N ASP A 187 -6.18 -19.62 4.21
CA ASP A 187 -6.01 -19.03 5.53
C ASP A 187 -6.03 -17.50 5.42
N GLN A 188 -7.22 -16.93 5.39
CA GLN A 188 -7.39 -15.50 5.57
C GLN A 188 -7.63 -15.25 7.05
N SER A 189 -6.96 -14.22 7.59
CA SER A 189 -7.23 -13.77 8.95
C SER A 189 -8.72 -13.48 9.12
N ILE A 190 -9.32 -14.19 10.11
CA ILE A 190 -10.70 -14.01 10.55
C ILE A 190 -10.82 -12.97 11.67
N SER A 191 -9.73 -12.28 11.99
CA SER A 191 -9.69 -11.24 13.00
C SER A 191 -10.56 -10.03 12.66
N ASP A 192 -10.93 -9.28 13.68
CA ASP A 192 -11.58 -7.98 13.51
C ASP A 192 -10.69 -7.02 12.71
N LYS A 193 -11.32 -6.20 11.89
CA LYS A 193 -10.64 -5.21 11.05
C LYS A 193 -11.08 -3.80 11.40
N ILE A 194 -10.12 -2.90 11.40
CA ILE A 194 -10.38 -1.46 11.45
C ILE A 194 -10.04 -0.89 10.07
N ARG A 195 -11.00 -0.21 9.45
CA ARG A 195 -10.75 0.60 8.27
C ARG A 195 -10.31 1.98 8.69
N TRP A 196 -9.11 2.33 8.29
CA TRP A 196 -8.54 3.66 8.40
C TRP A 196 -8.75 4.44 7.12
N GLN A 197 -8.93 5.74 7.24
CA GLN A 197 -9.06 6.63 6.08
C GLN A 197 -8.33 7.95 6.31
N LEU A 198 -7.91 8.55 5.20
CA LEU A 198 -7.28 9.86 5.16
C LEU A 198 -7.78 10.60 3.92
N CYS A 199 -8.44 11.74 4.11
CA CYS A 199 -8.78 12.63 3.00
C CYS A 199 -7.53 13.37 2.55
N LEU A 200 -7.34 13.47 1.22
CA LEU A 200 -6.22 14.19 0.62
C LEU A 200 -6.53 15.67 0.39
N ARG A 201 -7.81 16.02 0.33
CA ARG A 201 -8.31 17.39 0.06
C ARG A 201 -9.46 17.72 0.96
#